data_66629d8f60a39a8e835141825a172c2e
#
_entry.id   66629d8f60a39a8e835141825a172c2e
#
_cell.length_a   1.000
_cell.length_b   1.000
_cell.length_c   1.000
_cell.angle_alpha   90.00
_cell.angle_beta   90.00
_cell.angle_gamma   90.00
#
_symmetry.space_group_name_H-M   'P 1'
#
loop_
_entity.id
_entity.type
_entity.pdbx_description
1 polymer ?
#
loop_
_entity_poly.entity_id
_entity_poly.type
_entity_poly.pdbx_seq_one_letter_code
_entity_poly.pdbx_strand_id
1 'polypeptide(L)'
;IWPGTHTYLCLQDLVRELLYRGLEVMEVENESAHYGRTMYLWAERLEENKEMIVARWGEKLFRTFQLYLWGGAETFPEMLQAYHLVARRGATPRARPGWLRRSLAWIDR
;
A
#
# COMPACT_ATOMS: atom_id res chain seq x y z
N ILE A 1 -17.39 -2.89 1.61
CA ILE A 1 -16.83 -1.76 2.36
C ILE A 1 -16.36 -0.68 1.39
N TRP A 2 -15.61 -1.06 0.38
CA TRP A 2 -15.11 -0.15 -0.63
C TRP A 2 -15.93 -0.28 -1.90
N PRO A 3 -16.70 0.74 -2.28
CA PRO A 3 -17.49 0.67 -3.52
C PRO A 3 -16.58 0.69 -4.75
N GLY A 4 -16.99 -0.03 -5.79
CA GLY A 4 -16.28 -0.10 -7.05
C GLY A 4 -15.29 -1.25 -7.14
N THR A 5 -14.52 -1.26 -8.22
CA THR A 5 -13.51 -2.27 -8.50
C THR A 5 -12.16 -1.83 -7.93
N HIS A 6 -11.51 -2.70 -7.18
CA HIS A 6 -10.17 -2.46 -6.68
C HIS A 6 -9.34 -3.73 -6.74
N THR A 7 -8.04 -3.58 -6.74
CA THR A 7 -7.09 -4.69 -6.75
C THR A 7 -5.91 -4.37 -5.83
N TYR A 8 -5.21 -5.39 -5.43
CA TYR A 8 -3.97 -5.22 -4.68
C TYR A 8 -2.84 -4.80 -5.60
N LEU A 9 -2.02 -3.88 -5.10
CA LEU A 9 -0.82 -3.45 -5.81
C LEU A 9 0.30 -4.45 -5.58
N CYS A 10 1.06 -4.73 -6.64
CA CYS A 10 2.32 -5.45 -6.55
C CYS A 10 3.45 -4.44 -6.30
N LEU A 11 4.21 -4.64 -5.23
CA LEU A 11 5.29 -3.72 -4.85
C LEU A 11 6.30 -3.50 -5.98
N GLN A 12 6.72 -4.56 -6.64
CA GLN A 12 7.68 -4.48 -7.74
C GLN A 12 7.15 -3.67 -8.93
N ASP A 13 5.87 -3.79 -9.23
CA ASP A 13 5.23 -3.03 -10.31
C ASP A 13 5.13 -1.55 -9.97
N LEU A 14 4.79 -1.24 -8.71
CA LEU A 14 4.74 0.13 -8.23
C LEU A 14 6.11 0.80 -8.28
N VAL A 15 7.14 0.13 -7.77
CA VAL A 15 8.51 0.64 -7.79
C VAL A 15 8.99 0.86 -9.22
N ARG A 16 8.75 -0.09 -10.11
CA ARG A 16 9.11 0.03 -11.53
C ARG A 16 8.42 1.24 -12.17
N GLU A 17 7.14 1.43 -11.93
CA GLU A 17 6.38 2.56 -12.49
C GLU A 17 6.87 3.90 -11.95
N LEU A 18 7.19 3.99 -10.67
CA LEU A 18 7.75 5.20 -10.06
C LEU A 18 9.09 5.58 -10.69
N LEU A 19 9.99 4.61 -10.84
CA LEU A 19 11.28 4.81 -11.48
C LEU A 19 11.14 5.19 -12.96
N TYR A 20 10.22 4.54 -13.67
CA TYR A 20 9.94 4.87 -15.07
C TYR A 20 9.45 6.31 -15.22
N ARG A 21 8.67 6.81 -14.28
CA ARG A 21 8.15 8.19 -14.25
C ARG A 21 9.17 9.23 -13.77
N GLY A 22 10.41 8.84 -13.51
CA GLY A 22 11.47 9.73 -13.07
C GLY A 22 11.46 10.06 -11.58
N LEU A 23 10.74 9.29 -10.78
CA LEU A 23 10.77 9.40 -9.33
C LEU A 23 11.89 8.55 -8.76
N GLU A 24 12.58 9.06 -7.75
CA GLU A 24 13.57 8.30 -6.98
C GLU A 24 12.86 7.65 -5.78
N VAL A 25 12.98 6.35 -5.66
CA VAL A 25 12.52 5.62 -4.48
C VAL A 25 13.57 5.76 -3.39
N MET A 26 13.21 6.45 -2.32
CA MET A 26 14.12 6.79 -1.21
C MET A 26 14.09 5.76 -0.10
N GLU A 27 12.91 5.18 0.15
CA GLU A 27 12.70 4.27 1.25
C GLU A 27 11.54 3.33 0.92
N VAL A 28 11.70 2.07 1.30
CA VAL A 28 10.64 1.06 1.28
C VAL A 28 10.67 0.34 2.62
N GLU A 29 9.61 0.45 3.39
CA GLU A 29 9.50 -0.17 4.71
C GLU A 29 8.31 -1.13 4.75
N ASN A 30 8.52 -2.32 5.28
CA ASN A 30 7.45 -3.29 5.50
C ASN A 30 6.76 -2.99 6.83
N GLU A 31 5.52 -2.54 6.76
CA GLU A 31 4.68 -2.20 7.92
C GLU A 31 3.60 -3.24 8.20
N SER A 32 3.71 -4.43 7.65
CA SER A 32 2.67 -5.46 7.74
C SER A 32 2.29 -5.80 9.18
N ALA A 33 3.27 -5.94 10.06
CA ALA A 33 3.03 -6.22 11.48
C ALA A 33 2.32 -5.05 12.19
N HIS A 34 2.72 -3.81 11.88
CA HIS A 34 2.08 -2.61 12.41
C HIS A 34 0.64 -2.47 11.92
N TYR A 35 0.39 -2.82 10.67
CA TYR A 35 -0.94 -2.77 10.09
C TYR A 35 -1.88 -3.79 10.73
N GLY A 36 -1.41 -5.00 10.96
CA GLY A 36 -2.15 -6.02 11.69
C GLY A 36 -2.52 -5.56 13.10
N ARG A 37 -1.57 -4.95 13.80
CA ARG A 37 -1.81 -4.37 15.13
C ARG A 37 -2.84 -3.24 15.09
N THR A 38 -2.77 -2.37 14.09
CA THR A 38 -3.74 -1.29 13.90
C THR A 38 -5.14 -1.84 13.68
N MET A 39 -5.30 -2.83 12.82
CA MET A 39 -6.61 -3.45 12.56
C MET A 39 -7.16 -4.15 13.81
N TYR A 40 -6.32 -4.79 14.57
CA TYR A 40 -6.70 -5.39 15.85
C TYR A 40 -7.27 -4.33 16.82
N LEU A 41 -6.57 -3.21 16.99
CA LEU A 41 -7.03 -2.12 17.85
C LEU A 41 -8.34 -1.49 17.36
N TRP A 42 -8.50 -1.37 16.06
CA TRP A 42 -9.76 -0.89 15.48
C TRP A 42 -10.91 -1.87 15.73
N ALA A 43 -10.64 -3.17 15.64
CA ALA A 43 -11.63 -4.20 15.93
C ALA A 43 -12.08 -4.13 17.39
N GLU A 44 -11.15 -3.98 18.34
CA GLU A 44 -11.48 -3.79 19.76
C GLU A 44 -12.37 -2.57 19.98
N ARG A 45 -12.02 -1.43 19.40
CA ARG A 45 -12.83 -0.20 19.48
C ARG A 45 -14.20 -0.34 18.85
N LEU A 46 -14.31 -1.09 17.77
CA LEU A 46 -15.58 -1.41 17.15
C LEU A 46 -16.49 -2.18 18.11
N GLU A 47 -15.95 -3.20 18.79
CA GLU A 47 -16.71 -3.98 19.78
C GLU A 47 -17.15 -3.15 20.97
N GLU A 48 -16.27 -2.29 21.48
CA GLU A 48 -16.59 -1.38 22.59
C GLU A 48 -17.74 -0.42 22.27
N ASN A 49 -17.89 -0.05 21.01
CA ASN A 49 -18.91 0.90 20.55
C ASN A 49 -20.10 0.23 19.83
N LYS A 50 -20.27 -1.07 19.99
CA LYS A 50 -21.27 -1.87 19.29
C LYS A 50 -22.68 -1.26 19.38
N GLU A 51 -23.14 -0.96 20.58
CA GLU A 51 -24.51 -0.47 20.80
C GLU A 51 -24.79 0.83 20.04
N MET A 52 -23.87 1.77 20.11
CA MET A 52 -23.96 3.04 19.40
C MET A 52 -23.94 2.86 17.89
N ILE A 53 -23.06 2.00 17.39
CA ILE A 53 -22.91 1.75 15.95
C ILE A 53 -24.14 1.05 15.39
N VAL A 54 -24.65 0.03 16.07
CA VAL A 54 -25.85 -0.70 15.65
C VAL A 54 -27.08 0.22 15.67
N ALA A 55 -27.22 1.06 16.69
CA ALA A 55 -28.32 2.02 16.78
C ALA A 55 -28.30 3.04 15.63
N ARG A 56 -27.12 3.49 15.22
CA ARG A 56 -26.98 4.54 14.21
C ARG A 56 -26.93 4.03 12.77
N TRP A 57 -26.27 2.90 12.51
CA TRP A 57 -26.02 2.40 11.16
C TRP A 57 -26.54 0.97 10.90
N GLY A 58 -27.03 0.30 11.91
CA GLY A 58 -27.60 -1.03 11.81
C GLY A 58 -26.61 -2.16 12.04
N GLU A 59 -27.17 -3.32 12.36
CA GLU A 59 -26.38 -4.51 12.69
C GLU A 59 -25.61 -5.07 11.50
N LYS A 60 -26.16 -4.98 10.30
CA LYS A 60 -25.50 -5.46 9.08
C LYS A 60 -24.16 -4.75 8.84
N LEU A 61 -24.13 -3.42 8.97
CA LEU A 61 -22.92 -2.64 8.82
C LEU A 61 -21.91 -3.00 9.91
N PHE A 62 -22.35 -3.10 11.15
CA PHE A 62 -21.49 -3.51 12.26
C PHE A 62 -20.81 -4.85 11.99
N ARG A 63 -21.57 -5.87 11.59
CA ARG A 63 -21.02 -7.20 11.30
C ARG A 63 -20.08 -7.22 10.10
N THR A 64 -20.35 -6.40 9.10
CA THR A 64 -19.47 -6.25 7.94
C THR A 64 -18.10 -5.71 8.36
N PHE A 65 -18.05 -4.65 9.17
CA PHE A 65 -16.80 -4.12 9.70
C PHE A 65 -16.13 -5.04 10.71
N GLN A 66 -16.91 -5.73 11.53
CA GLN A 66 -16.40 -6.73 12.47
C GLN A 66 -15.62 -7.82 11.73
N LEU A 67 -16.21 -8.39 10.69
CA LEU A 67 -15.55 -9.40 9.88
C LEU A 67 -14.30 -8.84 9.18
N TYR A 68 -14.40 -7.65 8.61
CA TYR A 68 -13.29 -6.99 7.93
C TYR A 68 -12.11 -6.71 8.86
N LEU A 69 -12.35 -6.14 10.02
CA LEU A 69 -11.28 -5.74 10.94
C LEU A 69 -10.63 -6.94 11.62
N TRP A 70 -11.40 -7.86 12.14
CA TRP A 70 -10.85 -9.09 12.73
C TRP A 70 -10.16 -9.97 11.68
N GLY A 71 -10.77 -10.14 10.52
CA GLY A 71 -10.18 -10.88 9.41
C GLY A 71 -8.86 -10.25 8.94
N GLY A 72 -8.81 -8.93 8.84
CA GLY A 72 -7.59 -8.21 8.50
C GLY A 72 -6.51 -8.35 9.56
N ALA A 73 -6.87 -8.26 10.83
CA ALA A 73 -5.91 -8.43 11.94
C ALA A 73 -5.25 -9.82 11.92
N GLU A 74 -6.02 -10.85 11.58
CA GLU A 74 -5.51 -12.23 11.49
C GLU A 74 -4.73 -12.49 10.18
N THR A 75 -5.03 -11.75 9.11
CA THR A 75 -4.40 -11.98 7.79
C THR A 75 -3.06 -11.25 7.63
N PHE A 76 -2.87 -10.14 8.32
CA PHE A 76 -1.59 -9.44 8.34
C PHE A 76 -0.68 -10.01 9.43
N PRO A 77 0.59 -10.26 9.17
CA PRO A 77 1.32 -10.06 7.92
C PRO A 77 1.39 -11.29 7.01
N GLU A 78 0.75 -12.41 7.38
CA GLU A 78 1.00 -13.70 6.75
C GLU A 78 0.49 -13.80 5.31
N MET A 79 -0.74 -13.34 5.06
CA MET A 79 -1.38 -13.43 3.75
C MET A 79 -1.37 -12.09 3.01
N LEU A 80 -1.38 -10.98 3.74
CA LEU A 80 -1.34 -9.63 3.20
C LEU A 80 -0.10 -8.90 3.70
N GLN A 81 0.42 -8.04 2.86
CA GLN A 81 1.58 -7.22 3.19
C GLN A 81 1.25 -5.75 2.97
N ALA A 82 1.77 -4.90 3.84
CA ALA A 82 1.65 -3.46 3.73
C ALA A 82 3.04 -2.83 3.71
N TYR A 83 3.28 -1.94 2.75
CA TYR A 83 4.54 -1.25 2.59
C TYR A 83 4.34 0.25 2.63
N HIS A 84 5.24 0.93 3.33
CA HIS A 84 5.39 2.37 3.27
C HIS A 84 6.51 2.70 2.30
N LEU A 85 6.24 3.55 1.34
CA LEU A 85 7.18 3.91 0.30
C LEU A 85 7.32 5.43 0.25
N VAL A 86 8.57 5.90 0.28
CA VAL A 86 8.89 7.31 0.12
C VAL A 86 9.61 7.48 -1.20
N ALA A 87 9.05 8.33 -2.04
CA ALA A 87 9.64 8.70 -3.32
C ALA A 87 9.75 10.21 -3.43
N ARG A 88 10.77 10.70 -4.12
CA ARG A 88 10.92 12.12 -4.44
C ARG A 88 11.05 12.30 -5.94
N ARG A 89 10.69 13.48 -6.40
CA ARG A 89 10.95 13.85 -7.78
C ARG A 89 12.45 13.92 -7.99
N GLY A 90 12.97 13.09 -8.89
CA GLY A 90 14.37 13.13 -9.28
C GLY A 90 14.74 14.48 -9.90
N ALA A 91 16.00 14.85 -9.81
CA ALA A 91 16.50 15.96 -10.60
C ALA A 91 16.20 15.69 -12.08
N THR A 92 15.87 16.73 -12.85
CA THR A 92 15.70 16.65 -14.30
C THR A 92 16.84 15.77 -14.87
N PRO A 93 16.54 14.74 -15.68
CA PRO A 93 17.58 13.87 -16.20
C PRO A 93 18.69 14.72 -16.78
N ARG A 94 19.86 14.70 -16.16
CA ARG A 94 21.03 15.33 -16.77
C ARG A 94 21.20 14.66 -18.11
N ALA A 95 21.24 15.46 -19.17
CA ALA A 95 21.54 14.96 -20.49
C ALA A 95 22.73 14.02 -20.37
N ARG A 96 22.55 12.75 -20.73
CA ARG A 96 23.61 11.76 -20.63
C ARG A 96 24.83 12.29 -21.37
N PRO A 97 26.02 12.26 -20.74
CA PRO A 97 27.23 12.68 -21.44
C PRO A 97 27.31 11.98 -22.80
N GLY A 98 27.79 12.69 -23.83
CA GLY A 98 27.79 12.17 -25.19
C GLY A 98 28.51 10.83 -25.36
N TRP A 99 29.50 10.56 -24.51
CA TRP A 99 30.19 9.27 -24.49
C TRP A 99 29.30 8.11 -24.02
N LEU A 100 28.42 8.35 -23.04
CA LEU A 100 27.46 7.34 -22.58
C LEU A 100 26.43 7.00 -23.66
N ARG A 101 26.00 7.98 -24.46
CA ARG A 101 25.13 7.73 -25.59
C ARG A 101 25.76 6.84 -26.65
N ARG A 102 27.04 7.03 -26.92
CA ARG A 102 27.77 6.20 -27.88
C ARG A 102 27.96 4.76 -27.37
N SER A 103 28.23 4.59 -26.09
CA SER A 103 28.40 3.27 -25.48
C SER A 103 27.09 2.49 -25.40
N LEU A 104 25.95 3.16 -25.15
CA LEU A 104 24.65 2.52 -25.07
C LEU A 104 24.05 2.24 -26.44
N ALA A 105 24.31 3.05 -27.45
CA ALA A 105 23.88 2.80 -28.83
C ALA A 105 24.44 1.49 -29.38
N TRP A 106 25.55 0.98 -28.80
CA TRP A 106 26.13 -0.30 -29.15
C TRP A 106 25.38 -1.49 -28.54
N ILE A 107 24.73 -1.31 -27.41
CA ILE A 107 23.94 -2.35 -26.71
C ILE A 107 22.54 -2.49 -27.33
N ASP A 108 21.98 -1.43 -27.89
CA ASP A 108 20.64 -1.39 -28.51
C ASP A 108 20.62 -1.92 -29.96
N ARG A 109 21.72 -2.46 -30.44
CA ARG A 109 21.83 -3.12 -31.74
C ARG A 109 21.79 -4.65 -31.56
#